data_c1fb088099b71df4b0dd834c0a3990a4
#
_entry.id   c1fb088099b71df4b0dd834c0a3990a4
#
_cell.length_a   1.000
_cell.length_b   1.000
_cell.length_c   1.000
_cell.angle_alpha   90.00
_cell.angle_beta   90.00
_cell.angle_gamma   90.00
#
_symmetry.space_group_name_H-M   'P 1'
#
loop_
_entity.id
_entity.type
_entity.pdbx_description
1 polymer ?
#
loop_
_entity_poly.entity_id
_entity_poly.type
_entity_poly.pdbx_seq_one_letter_code
_entity_poly.pdbx_strand_id
1 'polypeptide(L)'
;MSRSAKWLVATLGFFLIAIYVGAVNLGDLRKHTVEFEWLFYSAFAVYGVACFIILQAAEVDRRTLFGIFAMAAVMQAVLIFSRPTLTDDMYRYVWDGRVQNQGISPYRYPPNAPELKYLRDTDIYPSINRKPVVTVYPPAAEAAFFLIWKIVPDNVHGFQFAMAAGGLLAGILLMGLLRDLGYSPARALIFLWSPLLVFETAHAAHVDGLVLPFLVGAWWARVRNKDALTGFLLGVATAMKFYPALLLPFLWRPGHPRGRWTMPLSFAIAIGMFYAPYLLTSETSVFGYLPHYFKESFNISPLVSMVNGLLDGVGLNIPYRLIGLSMSVILIAGIWCVLHPAPEAETTLRRCILPIGIVTLFSQDLFAWYMLWLLPLTAIFLQPSSIKLKMLTLPKMDAWLGWWLFCGLVALSYTFFIKWKSVNLAIQVEFLPLYVILFVNLMISLWKKFELRLKPVSIRQSPN
;
A
#
# COMPACT_ATOMS: atom_id res chain seq x y z
N MET A 1 14.54 -24.92 -3.45
CA MET A 1 13.61 -25.31 -2.36
C MET A 1 13.43 -26.82 -2.34
N SER A 2 13.46 -27.48 -1.16
CA SER A 2 13.27 -28.94 -1.02
C SER A 2 11.84 -29.37 -1.40
N ARG A 3 11.66 -30.68 -1.75
CA ARG A 3 10.33 -31.23 -2.08
C ARG A 3 9.34 -31.10 -0.92
N SER A 4 9.80 -31.36 0.31
CA SER A 4 8.99 -31.19 1.53
C SER A 4 8.56 -29.75 1.77
N ALA A 5 9.45 -28.78 1.54
CA ALA A 5 9.11 -27.35 1.67
C ALA A 5 8.08 -26.91 0.62
N LYS A 6 8.14 -27.45 -0.61
CA LYS A 6 7.14 -27.16 -1.65
C LYS A 6 5.76 -27.70 -1.26
N TRP A 7 5.69 -28.93 -0.75
CA TRP A 7 4.44 -29.52 -0.27
C TRP A 7 3.88 -28.74 0.92
N LEU A 8 4.74 -28.34 1.87
CA LEU A 8 4.29 -27.55 3.02
C LEU A 8 3.72 -26.19 2.58
N VAL A 9 4.38 -25.47 1.68
CA VAL A 9 3.84 -24.20 1.14
C VAL A 9 2.51 -24.43 0.44
N ALA A 10 2.37 -25.48 -0.36
CA ALA A 10 1.10 -25.80 -1.01
C ALA A 10 -0.02 -26.09 0.02
N THR A 11 0.28 -26.87 1.06
CA THR A 11 -0.66 -27.16 2.17
C THR A 11 -1.10 -25.89 2.87
N LEU A 12 -0.16 -24.98 3.18
CA LEU A 12 -0.48 -23.69 3.80
C LEU A 12 -1.36 -22.84 2.88
N GLY A 13 -1.14 -22.88 1.56
CA GLY A 13 -2.00 -22.22 0.59
C GLY A 13 -3.44 -22.74 0.63
N PHE A 14 -3.65 -24.05 0.73
CA PHE A 14 -4.99 -24.64 0.90
C PHE A 14 -5.64 -24.25 2.22
N PHE A 15 -4.88 -24.17 3.32
CA PHE A 15 -5.41 -23.66 4.58
C PHE A 15 -5.85 -22.20 4.47
N LEU A 16 -5.08 -21.34 3.80
CA LEU A 16 -5.49 -19.95 3.55
C LEU A 16 -6.79 -19.88 2.75
N ILE A 17 -6.92 -20.67 1.67
CA ILE A 17 -8.16 -20.75 0.89
C ILE A 17 -9.34 -21.17 1.78
N ALA A 18 -9.16 -22.18 2.63
CA ALA A 18 -10.21 -22.63 3.56
C ALA A 18 -10.63 -21.52 4.54
N ILE A 19 -9.67 -20.75 5.07
CA ILE A 19 -9.97 -19.61 5.95
C ILE A 19 -10.75 -18.53 5.19
N TYR A 20 -10.39 -18.22 3.94
CA TYR A 20 -11.12 -17.24 3.12
C TYR A 20 -12.53 -17.71 2.75
N VAL A 21 -12.72 -18.99 2.49
CA VAL A 21 -14.07 -19.58 2.35
C VAL A 21 -14.87 -19.41 3.64
N GLY A 22 -14.22 -19.60 4.81
CA GLY A 22 -14.83 -19.31 6.12
C GLY A 22 -15.29 -17.85 6.23
N ALA A 23 -14.46 -16.90 5.79
CA ALA A 23 -14.82 -15.48 5.80
C ALA A 23 -16.01 -15.16 4.87
N VAL A 24 -16.05 -15.74 3.67
CA VAL A 24 -17.21 -15.60 2.75
C VAL A 24 -18.50 -16.12 3.40
N ASN A 25 -18.43 -17.22 4.13
CA ASN A 25 -19.59 -17.81 4.80
C ASN A 25 -20.12 -16.99 5.99
N LEU A 26 -19.33 -16.05 6.54
CA LEU A 26 -19.83 -15.09 7.53
C LEU A 26 -20.81 -14.07 6.92
N GLY A 27 -20.77 -13.87 5.60
CA GLY A 27 -21.62 -12.91 4.90
C GLY A 27 -21.21 -11.46 5.16
N ASP A 28 -21.94 -10.76 6.03
CA ASP A 28 -21.63 -9.35 6.38
C ASP A 28 -20.55 -9.29 7.45
N LEU A 29 -19.31 -9.01 7.03
CA LEU A 29 -18.14 -8.97 7.92
C LEU A 29 -18.19 -7.82 8.96
N ARG A 30 -18.96 -6.75 8.71
CA ARG A 30 -19.19 -5.69 9.71
C ARG A 30 -19.98 -6.19 10.90
N LYS A 31 -20.97 -7.09 10.64
CA LYS A 31 -21.78 -7.67 11.72
C LYS A 31 -21.03 -8.77 12.47
N HIS A 32 -20.04 -9.36 11.83
CA HIS A 32 -19.21 -10.46 12.33
C HIS A 32 -17.74 -10.04 12.46
N THR A 33 -17.48 -8.81 12.93
CA THR A 33 -16.13 -8.24 12.98
C THR A 33 -15.18 -9.06 13.84
N VAL A 34 -15.64 -9.59 14.98
CA VAL A 34 -14.80 -10.41 15.88
C VAL A 34 -14.38 -11.71 15.18
N GLU A 35 -15.33 -12.42 14.57
CA GLU A 35 -15.07 -13.65 13.82
C GLU A 35 -14.19 -13.39 12.60
N PHE A 36 -14.41 -12.27 11.91
CA PHE A 36 -13.57 -11.82 10.81
C PHE A 36 -12.12 -11.58 11.27
N GLU A 37 -11.91 -10.88 12.38
CA GLU A 37 -10.57 -10.65 12.94
C GLU A 37 -9.86 -11.94 13.31
N TRP A 38 -10.55 -12.89 13.94
CA TRP A 38 -9.99 -14.22 14.21
C TRP A 38 -9.57 -14.95 12.93
N LEU A 39 -10.38 -14.93 11.88
CA LEU A 39 -10.03 -15.51 10.59
C LEU A 39 -8.86 -14.76 9.93
N PHE A 40 -8.86 -13.43 9.97
CA PHE A 40 -7.79 -12.62 9.40
C PHE A 40 -6.45 -12.91 10.07
N TYR A 41 -6.39 -12.92 11.43
CA TYR A 41 -5.14 -13.19 12.14
C TYR A 41 -4.71 -14.65 12.05
N SER A 42 -5.64 -15.60 11.96
CA SER A 42 -5.32 -16.99 11.63
C SER A 42 -4.70 -17.11 10.24
N ALA A 43 -5.27 -16.43 9.26
CA ALA A 43 -4.68 -16.34 7.92
C ALA A 43 -3.29 -15.69 7.95
N PHE A 44 -3.13 -14.60 8.72
CA PHE A 44 -1.83 -13.92 8.84
C PHE A 44 -0.76 -14.80 9.47
N ALA A 45 -1.12 -15.63 10.48
CA ALA A 45 -0.21 -16.59 11.08
C ALA A 45 0.21 -17.70 10.09
N VAL A 46 -0.75 -18.30 9.37
CA VAL A 46 -0.49 -19.32 8.33
C VAL A 46 0.37 -18.75 7.21
N TYR A 47 0.03 -17.56 6.74
CA TYR A 47 0.81 -16.81 5.74
C TYR A 47 2.22 -16.51 6.24
N GLY A 48 2.39 -16.13 7.51
CA GLY A 48 3.69 -15.88 8.11
C GLY A 48 4.61 -17.10 8.07
N VAL A 49 4.07 -18.29 8.35
CA VAL A 49 4.82 -19.55 8.20
C VAL A 49 5.26 -19.76 6.76
N ALA A 50 4.39 -19.52 5.78
CA ALA A 50 4.74 -19.63 4.36
C ALA A 50 5.83 -18.62 3.96
N CYS A 51 5.77 -17.38 4.45
CA CYS A 51 6.81 -16.37 4.25
C CYS A 51 8.16 -16.82 4.79
N PHE A 52 8.19 -17.41 6.01
CA PHE A 52 9.44 -17.84 6.63
C PHE A 52 10.06 -19.04 5.92
N ILE A 53 9.25 -19.89 5.26
CA ILE A 53 9.76 -20.95 4.38
C ILE A 53 10.37 -20.35 3.11
N ILE A 54 9.68 -19.38 2.51
CA ILE A 54 10.10 -18.75 1.25
C ILE A 54 11.39 -17.94 1.41
N LEU A 55 11.64 -17.34 2.56
CA LEU A 55 12.88 -16.59 2.83
C LEU A 55 14.14 -17.45 2.71
N GLN A 56 14.03 -18.77 2.86
CA GLN A 56 15.14 -19.72 2.66
C GLN A 56 15.36 -20.11 1.18
N ALA A 57 14.41 -19.84 0.32
CA ALA A 57 14.41 -20.33 -1.05
C ALA A 57 15.27 -19.45 -1.95
N ALA A 58 16.55 -19.81 -2.11
CA ALA A 58 17.45 -19.13 -3.05
C ALA A 58 16.96 -19.30 -4.49
N GLU A 59 16.66 -20.54 -4.88
CA GLU A 59 16.16 -20.87 -6.21
C GLU A 59 14.85 -21.66 -6.14
N VAL A 60 13.98 -21.37 -7.08
CA VAL A 60 12.66 -22.00 -7.20
C VAL A 60 12.35 -22.23 -8.68
N ASP A 61 11.86 -23.42 -9.01
CA ASP A 61 11.48 -23.77 -10.38
C ASP A 61 10.20 -23.06 -10.84
N ARG A 62 10.00 -23.00 -12.16
CA ARG A 62 8.85 -22.33 -12.77
C ARG A 62 7.50 -22.90 -12.30
N ARG A 63 7.43 -24.22 -12.02
CA ARG A 63 6.18 -24.87 -11.55
C ARG A 63 5.80 -24.36 -10.16
N THR A 64 6.78 -24.19 -9.28
CA THR A 64 6.54 -23.63 -7.94
C THR A 64 6.13 -22.15 -8.01
N LEU A 65 6.76 -21.35 -8.89
CA LEU A 65 6.34 -19.95 -9.11
C LEU A 65 4.92 -19.87 -9.64
N PHE A 66 4.58 -20.72 -10.62
CA PHE A 66 3.22 -20.82 -11.12
C PHE A 66 2.24 -21.24 -10.02
N GLY A 67 2.60 -22.22 -9.17
CA GLY A 67 1.78 -22.65 -8.03
C GLY A 67 1.51 -21.52 -7.02
N ILE A 68 2.54 -20.72 -6.69
CA ILE A 68 2.39 -19.54 -5.81
C ILE A 68 1.39 -18.55 -6.42
N PHE A 69 1.53 -18.25 -7.71
CA PHE A 69 0.64 -17.31 -8.39
C PHE A 69 -0.79 -17.88 -8.53
N ALA A 70 -0.93 -19.14 -8.92
CA ALA A 70 -2.23 -19.79 -9.07
C ALA A 70 -3.00 -19.83 -7.74
N MET A 71 -2.32 -20.15 -6.63
CA MET A 71 -2.94 -20.10 -5.29
C MET A 71 -3.38 -18.68 -4.94
N ALA A 72 -2.56 -17.66 -5.21
CA ALA A 72 -2.95 -16.27 -5.01
C ALA A 72 -4.19 -15.90 -5.83
N ALA A 73 -4.26 -16.32 -7.09
CA ALA A 73 -5.43 -16.08 -7.95
C ALA A 73 -6.69 -16.78 -7.40
N VAL A 74 -6.56 -18.00 -6.86
CA VAL A 74 -7.68 -18.69 -6.21
C VAL A 74 -8.11 -17.99 -4.94
N MET A 75 -7.18 -17.53 -4.09
CA MET A 75 -7.47 -16.74 -2.88
C MET A 75 -8.27 -15.47 -3.22
N GLN A 76 -7.83 -14.73 -4.24
CA GLN A 76 -8.56 -13.55 -4.73
C GLN A 76 -9.96 -13.94 -5.25
N ALA A 77 -10.05 -14.98 -6.09
CA ALA A 77 -11.30 -15.44 -6.68
C ALA A 77 -12.34 -15.82 -5.62
N VAL A 78 -11.95 -16.48 -4.53
CA VAL A 78 -12.85 -16.83 -3.41
C VAL A 78 -13.53 -15.58 -2.85
N LEU A 79 -12.80 -14.49 -2.63
CA LEU A 79 -13.35 -13.28 -2.01
C LEU A 79 -14.11 -12.38 -2.99
N ILE A 80 -13.83 -12.43 -4.30
CA ILE A 80 -14.60 -11.69 -5.31
C ILE A 80 -16.08 -12.09 -5.30
N PHE A 81 -16.41 -13.34 -4.97
CA PHE A 81 -17.79 -13.78 -4.90
C PHE A 81 -18.54 -13.37 -3.63
N SER A 82 -17.85 -12.74 -2.66
CA SER A 82 -18.50 -12.13 -1.50
C SER A 82 -18.88 -10.68 -1.78
N ARG A 83 -20.03 -10.22 -1.27
CA ARG A 83 -20.38 -8.80 -1.33
C ARG A 83 -19.43 -7.99 -0.44
N PRO A 84 -18.88 -6.86 -0.89
CA PRO A 84 -18.00 -6.03 -0.06
C PRO A 84 -18.79 -5.42 1.10
N THR A 85 -18.29 -5.64 2.31
CA THR A 85 -18.94 -5.18 3.54
C THR A 85 -18.00 -4.39 4.46
N LEU A 86 -16.67 -4.54 4.31
CA LEU A 86 -15.69 -3.81 5.13
C LEU A 86 -15.53 -2.34 4.74
N THR A 87 -16.04 -1.93 3.57
CA THR A 87 -15.98 -0.55 3.08
C THR A 87 -17.20 -0.21 2.24
N ASP A 88 -17.51 1.09 2.14
CA ASP A 88 -18.52 1.63 1.24
C ASP A 88 -17.91 2.32 0.01
N ASP A 89 -16.59 2.44 -0.05
CA ASP A 89 -15.88 3.20 -1.09
C ASP A 89 -16.16 2.65 -2.49
N MET A 90 -16.22 1.32 -2.63
CA MET A 90 -16.46 0.66 -3.91
C MET A 90 -17.80 1.07 -4.53
N TYR A 91 -18.86 1.30 -3.73
CA TYR A 91 -20.14 1.78 -4.24
C TYR A 91 -20.03 3.19 -4.83
N ARG A 92 -19.11 4.00 -4.29
CA ARG A 92 -18.77 5.29 -4.86
C ARG A 92 -18.09 5.15 -6.23
N TYR A 93 -17.20 4.17 -6.42
CA TYR A 93 -16.57 3.93 -7.73
C TYR A 93 -17.58 3.53 -8.80
N VAL A 94 -18.51 2.64 -8.45
CA VAL A 94 -19.61 2.23 -9.35
C VAL A 94 -20.46 3.44 -9.72
N TRP A 95 -20.83 4.27 -8.75
CA TRP A 95 -21.62 5.49 -8.96
C TRP A 95 -20.90 6.50 -9.85
N ASP A 96 -19.64 6.80 -9.57
CA ASP A 96 -18.87 7.76 -10.36
C ASP A 96 -18.67 7.26 -11.80
N GLY A 97 -18.47 5.95 -11.99
CA GLY A 97 -18.48 5.31 -13.30
C GLY A 97 -19.83 5.47 -14.05
N ARG A 98 -20.96 5.29 -13.34
CA ARG A 98 -22.33 5.50 -13.87
C ARG A 98 -22.53 6.94 -14.33
N VAL A 99 -22.20 7.91 -13.47
CA VAL A 99 -22.34 9.34 -13.74
C VAL A 99 -21.55 9.74 -14.98
N GLN A 100 -20.31 9.29 -15.10
CA GLN A 100 -19.45 9.59 -16.25
C GLN A 100 -19.98 8.97 -17.55
N ASN A 101 -20.57 7.78 -17.52
CA ASN A 101 -21.17 7.15 -18.70
C ASN A 101 -22.46 7.85 -19.17
N GLN A 102 -22.99 8.80 -18.37
CA GLN A 102 -24.05 9.73 -18.79
C GLN A 102 -23.48 11.08 -19.29
N GLY A 103 -22.15 11.18 -19.48
CA GLY A 103 -21.50 12.41 -19.95
C GLY A 103 -21.38 13.50 -18.88
N ILE A 104 -21.56 13.16 -17.59
CA ILE A 104 -21.49 14.10 -16.48
C ILE A 104 -20.17 13.91 -15.73
N SER A 105 -19.45 15.01 -15.46
CA SER A 105 -18.24 14.97 -14.66
C SER A 105 -18.55 14.63 -13.19
N PRO A 106 -17.84 13.67 -12.56
CA PRO A 106 -18.03 13.31 -11.15
C PRO A 106 -17.57 14.40 -10.18
N TYR A 107 -16.87 15.42 -10.70
CA TYR A 107 -16.45 16.61 -9.96
C TYR A 107 -17.53 17.70 -9.90
N ARG A 108 -18.60 17.58 -10.74
CA ARG A 108 -19.62 18.64 -10.87
C ARG A 108 -20.71 18.54 -9.80
N TYR A 109 -21.26 17.36 -9.60
CA TYR A 109 -22.42 17.17 -8.71
C TYR A 109 -22.14 16.07 -7.68
N PRO A 110 -22.48 16.30 -6.40
CA PRO A 110 -22.47 15.23 -5.41
C PRO A 110 -23.62 14.23 -5.68
N PRO A 111 -23.50 12.96 -5.23
CA PRO A 111 -24.53 11.94 -5.48
C PRO A 111 -25.95 12.32 -5.06
N ASN A 112 -26.10 13.18 -4.04
CA ASN A 112 -27.41 13.62 -3.56
C ASN A 112 -27.96 14.88 -4.27
N ALA A 113 -27.24 15.41 -5.29
CA ALA A 113 -27.71 16.56 -6.06
C ALA A 113 -29.00 16.23 -6.82
N PRO A 114 -29.97 17.20 -6.92
CA PRO A 114 -31.20 16.97 -7.67
C PRO A 114 -30.99 16.57 -9.11
N GLU A 115 -29.94 17.07 -9.76
CA GLU A 115 -29.56 16.80 -11.16
C GLU A 115 -29.26 15.32 -11.41
N LEU A 116 -28.82 14.59 -10.37
CA LEU A 116 -28.49 13.17 -10.44
C LEU A 116 -29.61 12.24 -9.93
N LYS A 117 -30.80 12.81 -9.59
CA LYS A 117 -31.90 12.05 -9.01
C LYS A 117 -32.34 10.86 -9.89
N TYR A 118 -32.35 11.03 -11.19
CA TYR A 118 -32.79 10.00 -12.16
C TYR A 118 -31.82 8.81 -12.29
N LEU A 119 -30.58 8.94 -11.79
CA LEU A 119 -29.58 7.87 -11.76
C LEU A 119 -29.65 7.03 -10.50
N ARG A 120 -30.43 7.42 -9.49
CA ARG A 120 -30.48 6.73 -8.21
C ARG A 120 -31.28 5.44 -8.33
N ASP A 121 -30.68 4.37 -7.87
CA ASP A 121 -31.29 3.04 -7.77
C ASP A 121 -31.51 2.63 -6.31
N THR A 122 -31.94 1.38 -6.09
CA THR A 122 -32.21 0.79 -4.78
C THR A 122 -31.05 -0.05 -4.23
N ASP A 123 -29.94 -0.22 -4.96
CA ASP A 123 -28.80 -1.07 -4.55
C ASP A 123 -27.52 -0.27 -4.36
N ILE A 124 -27.05 0.41 -5.39
CA ILE A 124 -25.77 1.15 -5.36
C ILE A 124 -25.94 2.46 -4.58
N TYR A 125 -26.92 3.29 -4.95
CA TYR A 125 -27.10 4.60 -4.35
C TYR A 125 -27.28 4.58 -2.83
N PRO A 126 -28.09 3.69 -2.20
CA PRO A 126 -28.21 3.64 -0.74
C PRO A 126 -26.87 3.34 -0.05
N SER A 127 -26.00 2.57 -0.69
CA SER A 127 -24.73 2.07 -0.14
C SER A 127 -23.56 3.05 -0.31
N ILE A 128 -23.73 4.16 -1.07
CA ILE A 128 -22.68 5.18 -1.24
C ILE A 128 -22.43 5.90 0.08
N ASN A 129 -21.14 5.97 0.47
CA ASN A 129 -20.73 6.88 1.54
C ASN A 129 -20.70 8.33 1.07
N ARG A 130 -20.70 9.31 2.01
CA ARG A 130 -20.44 10.74 1.72
C ARG A 130 -21.26 11.28 0.55
N LYS A 131 -22.55 10.94 0.46
CA LYS A 131 -23.46 11.41 -0.61
C LYS A 131 -23.49 12.93 -0.84
N PRO A 132 -23.26 13.80 0.19
CA PRO A 132 -23.29 15.26 0.01
C PRO A 132 -22.05 15.87 -0.65
N VAL A 133 -21.02 15.06 -0.97
CA VAL A 133 -19.76 15.61 -1.51
C VAL A 133 -19.43 15.02 -2.88
N VAL A 134 -18.80 15.84 -3.73
CA VAL A 134 -18.25 15.40 -5.02
C VAL A 134 -17.12 14.40 -4.83
N THR A 135 -16.66 13.76 -5.90
CA THR A 135 -15.58 12.77 -5.81
C THR A 135 -14.31 13.34 -5.16
N VAL A 136 -13.56 12.47 -4.47
CA VAL A 136 -12.21 12.74 -3.94
C VAL A 136 -11.13 12.12 -4.81
N TYR A 137 -11.54 11.23 -5.73
CA TYR A 137 -10.60 10.45 -6.54
C TYR A 137 -9.99 11.25 -7.67
N PRO A 138 -8.68 11.06 -7.96
CA PRO A 138 -8.02 11.73 -9.08
C PRO A 138 -8.48 11.19 -10.44
N PRO A 139 -8.24 11.94 -11.53
CA PRO A 139 -8.75 11.66 -12.86
C PRO A 139 -8.44 10.28 -13.45
N ALA A 140 -7.27 9.67 -13.17
CA ALA A 140 -6.98 8.33 -13.68
C ALA A 140 -7.79 7.24 -12.96
N ALA A 141 -8.11 7.41 -11.68
CA ALA A 141 -9.03 6.54 -10.98
C ALA A 141 -10.44 6.66 -11.57
N GLU A 142 -10.89 7.90 -11.80
CA GLU A 142 -12.18 8.18 -12.42
C GLU A 142 -12.30 7.59 -13.83
N ALA A 143 -11.23 7.70 -14.64
CA ALA A 143 -11.17 7.06 -15.95
C ALA A 143 -11.25 5.53 -15.85
N ALA A 144 -10.62 4.94 -14.84
CA ALA A 144 -10.74 3.51 -14.59
C ALA A 144 -12.17 3.12 -14.18
N PHE A 145 -12.83 3.89 -13.31
CA PHE A 145 -14.24 3.65 -12.92
C PHE A 145 -15.17 3.75 -14.11
N PHE A 146 -14.98 4.75 -14.98
CA PHE A 146 -15.71 4.88 -16.25
C PHE A 146 -15.56 3.62 -17.11
N LEU A 147 -14.31 3.14 -17.31
CA LEU A 147 -14.03 2.00 -18.17
C LEU A 147 -14.59 0.69 -17.61
N ILE A 148 -14.43 0.46 -16.30
CA ILE A 148 -14.96 -0.76 -15.66
C ILE A 148 -16.48 -0.76 -15.77
N TRP A 149 -17.13 0.35 -15.44
CA TRP A 149 -18.59 0.45 -15.55
C TRP A 149 -19.08 0.26 -16.98
N LYS A 150 -18.38 0.80 -17.98
CA LYS A 150 -18.74 0.65 -19.41
C LYS A 150 -18.68 -0.81 -19.87
N ILE A 151 -17.79 -1.63 -19.30
CA ILE A 151 -17.66 -3.06 -19.62
C ILE A 151 -18.69 -3.89 -18.85
N VAL A 152 -18.90 -3.60 -17.57
CA VAL A 152 -19.79 -4.33 -16.66
C VAL A 152 -20.61 -3.32 -15.85
N PRO A 153 -21.71 -2.76 -16.43
CA PRO A 153 -22.52 -1.73 -15.79
C PRO A 153 -23.07 -2.19 -14.43
N ASP A 154 -22.95 -1.33 -13.42
CA ASP A 154 -23.51 -1.51 -12.07
C ASP A 154 -23.11 -2.83 -11.37
N ASN A 155 -22.03 -3.44 -11.82
CA ASN A 155 -21.58 -4.74 -11.32
C ASN A 155 -20.45 -4.59 -10.31
N VAL A 156 -20.79 -4.77 -9.04
CA VAL A 156 -19.86 -4.73 -7.89
C VAL A 156 -18.71 -5.72 -8.07
N HIS A 157 -19.01 -6.96 -8.50
CA HIS A 157 -17.99 -8.00 -8.68
C HIS A 157 -17.03 -7.68 -9.84
N GLY A 158 -17.46 -6.90 -10.83
CA GLY A 158 -16.58 -6.41 -11.89
C GLY A 158 -15.50 -5.46 -11.34
N PHE A 159 -15.85 -4.60 -10.40
CA PHE A 159 -14.88 -3.73 -9.71
C PHE A 159 -13.96 -4.54 -8.79
N GLN A 160 -14.47 -5.50 -8.03
CA GLN A 160 -13.67 -6.42 -7.23
C GLN A 160 -12.65 -7.17 -8.10
N PHE A 161 -13.10 -7.72 -9.23
CA PHE A 161 -12.23 -8.39 -10.19
C PHE A 161 -11.12 -7.47 -10.72
N ALA A 162 -11.45 -6.23 -11.09
CA ALA A 162 -10.47 -5.28 -11.61
C ALA A 162 -9.37 -4.95 -10.57
N MET A 163 -9.76 -4.71 -9.30
CA MET A 163 -8.81 -4.43 -8.22
C MET A 163 -7.94 -5.64 -7.89
N ALA A 164 -8.55 -6.83 -7.82
CA ALA A 164 -7.84 -8.10 -7.60
C ALA A 164 -6.86 -8.41 -8.75
N ALA A 165 -7.29 -8.22 -10.00
CA ALA A 165 -6.42 -8.40 -11.17
C ALA A 165 -5.23 -7.43 -11.16
N GLY A 166 -5.44 -6.18 -10.72
CA GLY A 166 -4.36 -5.22 -10.50
C GLY A 166 -3.35 -5.70 -9.46
N GLY A 167 -3.82 -6.22 -8.31
CA GLY A 167 -2.97 -6.82 -7.29
C GLY A 167 -2.15 -8.01 -7.82
N LEU A 168 -2.78 -8.90 -8.60
CA LEU A 168 -2.10 -10.03 -9.23
C LEU A 168 -1.06 -9.58 -10.28
N LEU A 169 -1.39 -8.58 -11.09
CA LEU A 169 -0.45 -7.99 -12.05
C LEU A 169 0.75 -7.36 -11.34
N ALA A 170 0.53 -6.64 -10.24
CA ALA A 170 1.62 -6.11 -9.41
C ALA A 170 2.53 -7.24 -8.89
N GLY A 171 1.96 -8.39 -8.51
CA GLY A 171 2.72 -9.58 -8.12
C GLY A 171 3.60 -10.14 -9.24
N ILE A 172 3.11 -10.18 -10.48
CA ILE A 172 3.90 -10.59 -11.66
C ILE A 172 5.07 -9.61 -11.88
N LEU A 173 4.79 -8.31 -11.84
CA LEU A 173 5.83 -7.27 -11.99
C LEU A 173 6.86 -7.35 -10.85
N LEU A 174 6.40 -7.64 -9.63
CA LEU A 174 7.28 -7.83 -8.47
C LEU A 174 8.19 -9.05 -8.63
N MET A 175 7.71 -10.17 -9.21
CA MET A 175 8.58 -11.32 -9.53
C MET A 175 9.72 -10.91 -10.50
N GLY A 176 9.41 -10.07 -11.49
CA GLY A 176 10.41 -9.53 -12.41
C GLY A 176 11.40 -8.60 -11.70
N LEU A 177 10.91 -7.71 -10.86
CA LEU A 177 11.73 -6.79 -10.06
C LEU A 177 12.65 -7.54 -9.10
N LEU A 178 12.15 -8.54 -8.38
CA LEU A 178 12.94 -9.37 -7.46
C LEU A 178 14.07 -10.08 -8.19
N ARG A 179 13.78 -10.67 -9.35
CA ARG A 179 14.81 -11.33 -10.18
C ARG A 179 15.91 -10.36 -10.61
N ASP A 180 15.55 -9.17 -11.06
CA ASP A 180 16.53 -8.17 -11.53
C ASP A 180 17.36 -7.57 -10.37
N LEU A 181 16.85 -7.64 -9.12
CA LEU A 181 17.59 -7.32 -7.90
C LEU A 181 18.43 -8.49 -7.36
N GLY A 182 18.40 -9.65 -7.99
CA GLY A 182 19.12 -10.84 -7.53
C GLY A 182 18.43 -11.63 -6.41
N TYR A 183 17.16 -11.30 -6.10
CA TYR A 183 16.35 -12.05 -5.14
C TYR A 183 15.55 -13.16 -5.81
N SER A 184 15.19 -14.18 -5.03
CA SER A 184 14.27 -15.21 -5.50
C SER A 184 12.91 -14.63 -5.88
N PRO A 185 12.40 -14.82 -7.11
CA PRO A 185 11.04 -14.39 -7.48
C PRO A 185 9.95 -14.98 -6.61
N ALA A 186 10.20 -16.11 -5.93
CA ALA A 186 9.26 -16.72 -5.00
C ALA A 186 8.94 -15.84 -3.78
N ARG A 187 9.79 -14.87 -3.46
CA ARG A 187 9.52 -13.86 -2.41
C ARG A 187 8.28 -13.02 -2.71
N ALA A 188 7.80 -12.99 -3.97
CA ALA A 188 6.53 -12.40 -4.32
C ALA A 188 5.34 -13.05 -3.57
N LEU A 189 5.49 -14.26 -3.00
CA LEU A 189 4.53 -14.85 -2.08
C LEU A 189 4.22 -13.91 -0.90
N ILE A 190 5.25 -13.21 -0.36
CA ILE A 190 5.11 -12.27 0.76
C ILE A 190 4.12 -11.15 0.42
N PHE A 191 4.04 -10.76 -0.85
CA PHE A 191 3.04 -9.81 -1.33
C PHE A 191 1.73 -10.50 -1.71
N LEU A 192 1.79 -11.52 -2.57
CA LEU A 192 0.63 -12.14 -3.21
C LEU A 192 -0.30 -12.88 -2.25
N TRP A 193 0.25 -13.49 -1.18
CA TRP A 193 -0.53 -14.28 -0.23
C TRP A 193 -0.89 -13.48 1.04
N SER A 194 -0.49 -12.21 1.13
CA SER A 194 -0.83 -11.38 2.27
C SER A 194 -2.35 -11.25 2.43
N PRO A 195 -2.90 -11.58 3.61
CA PRO A 195 -4.33 -11.38 3.88
C PRO A 195 -4.77 -9.95 3.62
N LEU A 196 -3.91 -8.96 3.92
CA LEU A 196 -4.18 -7.56 3.64
C LEU A 196 -4.44 -7.34 2.13
N LEU A 197 -3.56 -7.84 1.24
CA LEU A 197 -3.77 -7.70 -0.20
C LEU A 197 -5.09 -8.34 -0.62
N VAL A 198 -5.34 -9.58 -0.17
CA VAL A 198 -6.48 -10.37 -0.61
C VAL A 198 -7.79 -9.73 -0.17
N PHE A 199 -7.91 -9.29 1.10
CA PHE A 199 -9.13 -8.63 1.57
C PHE A 199 -9.32 -7.25 0.97
N GLU A 200 -8.27 -6.43 0.87
CA GLU A 200 -8.41 -5.04 0.42
C GLU A 200 -8.63 -4.92 -1.09
N THR A 201 -8.18 -5.91 -1.89
CA THR A 201 -8.38 -5.87 -3.34
C THR A 201 -9.58 -6.70 -3.81
N ALA A 202 -9.78 -7.92 -3.30
CA ALA A 202 -10.85 -8.79 -3.76
C ALA A 202 -12.17 -8.62 -3.00
N HIS A 203 -12.14 -8.43 -1.67
CA HIS A 203 -13.37 -8.21 -0.91
C HIS A 203 -13.76 -6.73 -0.89
N ALA A 204 -12.88 -5.86 -0.40
CA ALA A 204 -13.16 -4.43 -0.24
C ALA A 204 -13.07 -3.64 -1.55
N ALA A 205 -12.38 -4.16 -2.56
CA ALA A 205 -12.20 -3.55 -3.88
C ALA A 205 -11.60 -2.13 -3.84
N HIS A 206 -10.64 -1.87 -2.95
CA HIS A 206 -9.99 -0.56 -2.91
C HIS A 206 -9.20 -0.28 -4.18
N VAL A 207 -9.32 0.95 -4.67
CA VAL A 207 -8.65 1.45 -5.89
C VAL A 207 -7.13 1.27 -5.86
N ASP A 208 -6.56 1.10 -4.69
CA ASP A 208 -5.16 0.76 -4.46
C ASP A 208 -4.72 -0.46 -5.27
N GLY A 209 -5.61 -1.44 -5.48
CA GLY A 209 -5.36 -2.58 -6.36
C GLY A 209 -4.92 -2.17 -7.76
N LEU A 210 -5.51 -1.10 -8.33
CA LEU A 210 -5.13 -0.56 -9.64
C LEU A 210 -3.87 0.31 -9.59
N VAL A 211 -3.55 0.92 -8.45
CA VAL A 211 -2.33 1.74 -8.27
C VAL A 211 -1.08 0.85 -8.23
N LEU A 212 -1.16 -0.31 -7.58
CA LEU A 212 -0.03 -1.21 -7.32
C LEU A 212 0.77 -1.62 -8.55
N PRO A 213 0.18 -2.02 -9.70
CA PRO A 213 0.97 -2.41 -10.88
C PRO A 213 1.79 -1.25 -11.45
N PHE A 214 1.27 -0.04 -11.41
CA PHE A 214 2.00 1.16 -11.86
C PHE A 214 3.12 1.52 -10.89
N LEU A 215 2.89 1.40 -9.59
CA LEU A 215 3.89 1.65 -8.56
C LEU A 215 5.04 0.64 -8.64
N VAL A 216 4.74 -0.65 -8.65
CA VAL A 216 5.76 -1.72 -8.76
C VAL A 216 6.45 -1.66 -10.12
N GLY A 217 5.70 -1.36 -11.19
CA GLY A 217 6.25 -1.14 -12.52
C GLY A 217 7.22 0.04 -12.59
N ALA A 218 6.93 1.15 -11.89
CA ALA A 218 7.83 2.28 -11.77
C ALA A 218 9.14 1.90 -11.05
N TRP A 219 9.06 1.14 -9.97
CA TRP A 219 10.25 0.63 -9.27
C TRP A 219 11.06 -0.31 -10.16
N TRP A 220 10.41 -1.20 -10.90
CA TRP A 220 11.08 -2.10 -11.81
C TRP A 220 11.74 -1.37 -12.99
N ALA A 221 11.05 -0.40 -13.59
CA ALA A 221 11.62 0.48 -14.60
C ALA A 221 12.85 1.25 -14.07
N ARG A 222 12.79 1.67 -12.79
CA ARG A 222 13.90 2.34 -12.11
C ARG A 222 15.13 1.45 -11.98
N VAL A 223 14.95 0.17 -11.58
CA VAL A 223 16.04 -0.82 -11.51
C VAL A 223 16.67 -1.04 -12.88
N ARG A 224 15.86 -1.04 -13.93
CA ARG A 224 16.30 -1.17 -15.31
C ARG A 224 16.83 0.12 -15.96
N ASN A 225 16.98 1.20 -15.18
CA ASN A 225 17.43 2.51 -15.67
C ASN A 225 16.56 3.11 -16.79
N LYS A 226 15.25 2.83 -16.80
CA LYS A 226 14.28 3.33 -17.76
C LYS A 226 13.60 4.59 -17.22
N ASP A 227 14.31 5.72 -17.16
CA ASP A 227 13.86 6.94 -16.48
C ASP A 227 12.50 7.46 -17.02
N ALA A 228 12.29 7.49 -18.34
CA ALA A 228 11.01 7.90 -18.92
C ALA A 228 9.86 7.01 -18.46
N LEU A 229 10.05 5.68 -18.51
CA LEU A 229 9.03 4.72 -18.07
C LEU A 229 8.78 4.81 -16.56
N THR A 230 9.84 5.02 -15.76
CA THR A 230 9.72 5.25 -14.32
C THR A 230 8.82 6.46 -14.03
N GLY A 231 9.09 7.60 -14.68
CA GLY A 231 8.31 8.81 -14.50
C GLY A 231 6.87 8.64 -14.98
N PHE A 232 6.67 8.06 -16.15
CA PHE A 232 5.34 7.84 -16.71
C PHE A 232 4.47 6.94 -15.80
N LEU A 233 4.98 5.78 -15.38
CA LEU A 233 4.24 4.86 -14.52
C LEU A 233 3.97 5.47 -13.14
N LEU A 234 4.94 6.20 -12.57
CA LEU A 234 4.74 6.92 -11.32
C LEU A 234 3.69 8.03 -11.47
N GLY A 235 3.66 8.73 -12.60
CA GLY A 235 2.66 9.74 -12.94
C GLY A 235 1.26 9.15 -13.05
N VAL A 236 1.10 8.00 -13.72
CA VAL A 236 -0.18 7.28 -13.77
C VAL A 236 -0.63 6.86 -12.37
N ALA A 237 0.26 6.26 -11.56
CA ALA A 237 -0.04 5.91 -10.18
C ALA A 237 -0.49 7.14 -9.36
N THR A 238 0.18 8.29 -9.54
CA THR A 238 -0.17 9.57 -8.89
C THR A 238 -1.53 10.10 -9.36
N ALA A 239 -1.83 9.97 -10.65
CA ALA A 239 -3.12 10.37 -11.20
C ALA A 239 -4.28 9.43 -10.79
N MET A 240 -3.99 8.26 -10.20
CA MET A 240 -4.97 7.38 -9.56
C MET A 240 -5.12 7.64 -8.06
N LYS A 241 -4.00 7.96 -7.38
CA LYS A 241 -3.96 8.26 -5.95
C LYS A 241 -2.73 9.13 -5.66
N PHE A 242 -2.87 10.18 -4.86
CA PHE A 242 -1.85 11.25 -4.77
C PHE A 242 -0.51 10.83 -4.15
N TYR A 243 -0.50 9.85 -3.24
CA TYR A 243 0.72 9.52 -2.48
C TYR A 243 1.95 9.10 -3.34
N PRO A 244 1.82 8.47 -4.53
CA PRO A 244 2.99 8.12 -5.34
C PRO A 244 3.82 9.34 -5.76
N ALA A 245 3.23 10.55 -5.80
CA ALA A 245 3.96 11.79 -6.06
C ALA A 245 5.10 12.01 -5.06
N LEU A 246 4.91 11.61 -3.80
CA LEU A 246 5.91 11.73 -2.74
C LEU A 246 7.18 10.91 -3.02
N LEU A 247 7.09 9.90 -3.89
CA LEU A 247 8.21 9.06 -4.27
C LEU A 247 9.09 9.67 -5.37
N LEU A 248 8.61 10.69 -6.09
CA LEU A 248 9.33 11.30 -7.21
C LEU A 248 10.76 11.72 -6.84
N PRO A 249 11.01 12.50 -5.78
CA PRO A 249 12.36 12.93 -5.43
C PRO A 249 13.26 11.77 -4.99
N PHE A 250 12.70 10.69 -4.45
CA PHE A 250 13.45 9.52 -4.00
C PHE A 250 13.88 8.62 -5.16
N LEU A 251 13.13 8.60 -6.25
CA LEU A 251 13.42 7.83 -7.46
C LEU A 251 14.21 8.62 -8.50
N TRP A 252 14.23 9.95 -8.43
CA TRP A 252 14.88 10.81 -9.41
C TRP A 252 16.42 10.80 -9.26
N ARG A 253 17.13 10.78 -10.41
CA ARG A 253 18.60 10.83 -10.50
C ARG A 253 19.04 11.99 -11.40
N PRO A 254 19.20 13.20 -10.87
CA PRO A 254 19.55 14.37 -11.66
C PRO A 254 20.97 14.32 -12.24
N GLY A 255 21.86 13.49 -11.69
CA GLY A 255 23.26 13.33 -12.16
C GLY A 255 23.43 12.52 -13.46
N HIS A 256 22.35 11.86 -13.95
CA HIS A 256 22.43 11.10 -15.19
C HIS A 256 22.26 12.03 -16.41
N PRO A 257 23.26 12.18 -17.31
CA PRO A 257 23.27 13.23 -18.33
C PRO A 257 22.06 13.22 -19.28
N ARG A 258 21.58 12.00 -19.65
CA ARG A 258 20.44 11.81 -20.56
C ARG A 258 19.09 11.76 -19.82
N GLY A 259 19.08 11.59 -18.51
CA GLY A 259 17.89 11.34 -17.71
C GLY A 259 17.47 12.48 -16.79
N ARG A 260 18.23 13.58 -16.73
CA ARG A 260 18.02 14.66 -15.74
C ARG A 260 16.58 15.16 -15.70
N TRP A 261 15.97 15.37 -16.86
CA TRP A 261 14.59 15.88 -16.97
C TRP A 261 13.59 14.84 -17.50
N THR A 262 14.08 13.71 -18.03
CA THR A 262 13.24 12.70 -18.69
C THR A 262 12.20 12.12 -17.72
N MET A 263 12.61 11.80 -16.50
CA MET A 263 11.69 11.25 -15.49
C MET A 263 10.67 12.28 -15.00
N PRO A 264 11.05 13.50 -14.54
CA PRO A 264 10.07 14.52 -14.15
C PRO A 264 9.13 14.93 -15.30
N LEU A 265 9.65 15.04 -16.54
CA LEU A 265 8.84 15.40 -17.69
C LEU A 265 7.81 14.31 -18.02
N SER A 266 8.22 13.06 -18.09
CA SER A 266 7.30 11.94 -18.36
C SER A 266 6.27 11.75 -17.22
N PHE A 267 6.64 12.02 -15.97
CA PHE A 267 5.73 12.09 -14.85
C PHE A 267 4.65 13.18 -15.06
N ALA A 268 5.09 14.39 -15.41
CA ALA A 268 4.18 15.51 -15.68
C ALA A 268 3.26 15.23 -16.88
N ILE A 269 3.80 14.63 -17.97
CA ILE A 269 3.02 14.23 -19.14
C ILE A 269 1.93 13.21 -18.74
N ALA A 270 2.27 12.19 -17.95
CA ALA A 270 1.29 11.20 -17.52
C ALA A 270 0.16 11.84 -16.69
N ILE A 271 0.49 12.73 -15.77
CA ILE A 271 -0.53 13.49 -15.02
C ILE A 271 -1.38 14.33 -15.97
N GLY A 272 -0.74 15.11 -16.86
CA GLY A 272 -1.43 15.95 -17.83
C GLY A 272 -2.41 15.18 -18.71
N MET A 273 -2.05 13.99 -19.18
CA MET A 273 -2.91 13.12 -19.98
C MET A 273 -4.25 12.79 -19.29
N PHE A 274 -4.23 12.51 -17.99
CA PHE A 274 -5.45 12.17 -17.26
C PHE A 274 -6.21 13.40 -16.76
N TYR A 275 -5.52 14.48 -16.41
CA TYR A 275 -6.16 15.69 -15.91
C TYR A 275 -6.76 16.53 -17.05
N ALA A 276 -6.12 16.59 -18.22
CA ALA A 276 -6.57 17.45 -19.33
C ALA A 276 -8.03 17.23 -19.76
N PRO A 277 -8.53 15.99 -19.96
CA PRO A 277 -9.92 15.80 -20.33
C PRO A 277 -10.91 16.40 -19.33
N TYR A 278 -10.64 16.21 -18.03
CA TYR A 278 -11.52 16.74 -16.97
C TYR A 278 -11.41 18.26 -16.81
N LEU A 279 -10.18 18.83 -16.96
CA LEU A 279 -9.98 20.29 -16.92
C LEU A 279 -10.69 21.01 -18.07
N LEU A 280 -10.72 20.37 -19.26
CA LEU A 280 -11.34 20.93 -20.46
C LEU A 280 -12.88 20.80 -20.45
N THR A 281 -13.42 19.84 -19.69
CA THR A 281 -14.86 19.57 -19.67
C THR A 281 -15.55 19.93 -18.36
N SER A 282 -14.80 20.15 -17.28
CA SER A 282 -15.36 20.48 -15.98
C SER A 282 -15.43 21.99 -15.77
N GLU A 283 -16.60 22.48 -15.38
CA GLU A 283 -16.82 23.84 -14.88
C GLU A 283 -16.39 23.99 -13.42
N THR A 284 -15.94 22.89 -12.78
CA THR A 284 -15.60 22.81 -11.35
C THR A 284 -14.19 22.30 -11.13
N SER A 285 -13.66 22.45 -9.92
CA SER A 285 -12.32 21.99 -9.57
C SER A 285 -12.18 20.48 -9.69
N VAL A 286 -11.19 20.01 -10.46
CA VAL A 286 -10.82 18.59 -10.60
C VAL A 286 -10.13 18.01 -9.34
N PHE A 287 -9.91 18.81 -8.31
CA PHE A 287 -9.48 18.32 -7.01
C PHE A 287 -10.65 17.85 -6.13
N GLY A 288 -11.89 18.12 -6.56
CA GLY A 288 -13.11 17.66 -5.91
C GLY A 288 -13.12 17.92 -4.41
N TYR A 289 -13.40 16.88 -3.63
CA TYR A 289 -13.47 16.96 -2.17
C TYR A 289 -12.08 16.92 -1.48
N LEU A 290 -10.99 16.66 -2.19
CA LEU A 290 -9.65 16.46 -1.62
C LEU A 290 -9.20 17.54 -0.63
N PRO A 291 -9.41 18.87 -0.87
CA PRO A 291 -8.99 19.90 0.09
C PRO A 291 -9.72 19.82 1.44
N HIS A 292 -10.91 19.24 1.46
CA HIS A 292 -11.70 19.02 2.69
C HIS A 292 -11.32 17.69 3.35
N TYR A 293 -10.96 16.68 2.56
CA TYR A 293 -10.53 15.36 3.04
C TYR A 293 -9.34 15.47 4.01
N PHE A 294 -8.38 16.33 3.74
CA PHE A 294 -7.24 16.56 4.64
C PHE A 294 -7.62 17.19 5.99
N LYS A 295 -8.86 17.62 6.16
CA LYS A 295 -9.38 18.16 7.45
C LYS A 295 -10.00 17.06 8.31
N GLU A 296 -10.23 15.90 7.77
CA GLU A 296 -10.81 14.79 8.50
C GLU A 296 -9.74 14.08 9.33
N SER A 297 -10.17 13.49 10.42
CA SER A 297 -9.30 12.65 11.25
C SER A 297 -10.07 11.42 11.68
N PHE A 298 -9.49 10.29 11.34
CA PHE A 298 -9.97 8.95 11.66
C PHE A 298 -8.74 8.07 11.92
N ASN A 299 -8.71 7.14 12.84
CA ASN A 299 -7.55 6.30 13.10
C ASN A 299 -6.22 7.07 13.25
N ILE A 300 -6.21 8.05 14.17
CA ILE A 300 -5.03 8.90 14.42
C ILE A 300 -3.89 8.05 15.01
N SER A 301 -2.70 8.11 14.41
CA SER A 301 -1.54 7.37 14.92
C SER A 301 -1.19 7.79 16.37
N PRO A 302 -0.71 6.85 17.21
CA PRO A 302 -0.36 7.18 18.60
C PRO A 302 0.69 8.28 18.72
N LEU A 303 1.64 8.36 17.80
CA LEU A 303 2.65 9.42 17.78
C LEU A 303 2.00 10.79 17.56
N VAL A 304 1.03 10.90 16.65
CA VAL A 304 0.26 12.12 16.42
C VAL A 304 -0.55 12.51 17.66
N SER A 305 -1.22 11.53 18.29
CA SER A 305 -1.99 11.76 19.52
C SER A 305 -1.09 12.27 20.65
N MET A 306 0.09 11.69 20.82
CA MET A 306 1.07 12.10 21.84
C MET A 306 1.59 13.53 21.57
N VAL A 307 1.99 13.82 20.34
CA VAL A 307 2.52 15.16 19.97
C VAL A 307 1.43 16.21 20.10
N ASN A 308 0.19 15.94 19.68
CA ASN A 308 -0.93 16.86 19.88
C ASN A 308 -1.15 17.14 21.35
N GLY A 309 -1.20 16.11 22.22
CA GLY A 309 -1.39 16.29 23.66
C GLY A 309 -0.29 17.15 24.31
N LEU A 310 0.98 16.97 23.89
CA LEU A 310 2.08 17.81 24.38
C LEU A 310 1.95 19.28 23.93
N LEU A 311 1.59 19.52 22.67
CA LEU A 311 1.48 20.86 22.11
C LEU A 311 0.28 21.60 22.67
N ASP A 312 -0.84 20.91 22.89
CA ASP A 312 -2.04 21.47 23.52
C ASP A 312 -1.75 21.84 24.99
N GLY A 313 -0.95 21.01 25.70
CA GLY A 313 -0.50 21.28 27.05
C GLY A 313 0.35 22.55 27.22
N VAL A 314 1.00 23.01 26.15
CA VAL A 314 1.75 24.30 26.12
C VAL A 314 1.00 25.41 25.38
N GLY A 315 -0.29 25.23 25.10
CA GLY A 315 -1.14 26.24 24.47
C GLY A 315 -0.88 26.49 22.98
N LEU A 316 -0.13 25.62 22.31
CA LEU A 316 0.18 25.72 20.88
C LEU A 316 -0.86 24.93 20.06
N ASN A 317 -1.93 25.59 19.70
CA ASN A 317 -2.96 25.00 18.82
C ASN A 317 -2.81 25.51 17.37
N ILE A 318 -2.00 24.83 16.55
CA ILE A 318 -1.79 25.14 15.14
C ILE A 318 -2.53 24.07 14.29
N PRO A 319 -3.59 24.43 13.57
CA PRO A 319 -4.28 23.49 12.67
C PRO A 319 -3.31 22.88 11.66
N TYR A 320 -3.46 21.58 11.40
CA TYR A 320 -2.66 20.84 10.40
C TYR A 320 -1.12 20.84 10.63
N ARG A 321 -0.66 21.24 11.82
CA ARG A 321 0.76 21.33 12.15
C ARG A 321 1.55 20.04 11.89
N LEU A 322 0.95 18.89 12.15
CA LEU A 322 1.61 17.59 11.95
C LEU A 322 1.63 17.16 10.49
N ILE A 323 0.59 17.49 9.71
CA ILE A 323 0.60 17.29 8.26
C ILE A 323 1.69 18.17 7.65
N GLY A 324 1.76 19.45 8.02
CA GLY A 324 2.80 20.37 7.58
C GLY A 324 4.20 19.90 7.96
N LEU A 325 4.39 19.41 9.20
CA LEU A 325 5.64 18.87 9.66
C LEU A 325 6.05 17.61 8.87
N SER A 326 5.15 16.63 8.70
CA SER A 326 5.44 15.42 7.94
C SER A 326 5.79 15.72 6.49
N MET A 327 5.05 16.62 5.83
CA MET A 327 5.34 17.05 4.46
C MET A 327 6.69 17.77 4.38
N SER A 328 7.03 18.60 5.36
CA SER A 328 8.34 19.27 5.44
C SER A 328 9.50 18.28 5.59
N VAL A 329 9.34 17.28 6.47
CA VAL A 329 10.35 16.22 6.66
C VAL A 329 10.52 15.40 5.38
N ILE A 330 9.42 15.04 4.69
CA ILE A 330 9.46 14.31 3.41
C ILE A 330 10.18 15.17 2.35
N LEU A 331 9.87 16.46 2.27
CA LEU A 331 10.49 17.37 1.32
C LEU A 331 12.02 17.49 1.58
N ILE A 332 12.42 17.69 2.83
CA ILE A 332 13.84 17.75 3.22
C ILE A 332 14.55 16.44 2.88
N ALA A 333 13.96 15.30 3.22
CA ALA A 333 14.51 13.99 2.89
C ALA A 333 14.59 13.77 1.37
N GLY A 334 13.58 14.23 0.62
CA GLY A 334 13.57 14.19 -0.83
C GLY A 334 14.66 15.04 -1.46
N ILE A 335 14.83 16.29 -1.01
CA ILE A 335 15.91 17.18 -1.45
C ILE A 335 17.26 16.53 -1.14
N TRP A 336 17.44 16.00 0.06
CA TRP A 336 18.66 15.29 0.41
C TRP A 336 18.94 14.10 -0.51
N CYS A 337 17.93 13.30 -0.87
CA CYS A 337 18.08 12.18 -1.82
C CYS A 337 18.46 12.65 -3.23
N VAL A 338 17.94 13.79 -3.68
CA VAL A 338 18.26 14.39 -4.98
C VAL A 338 19.71 14.88 -5.01
N LEU A 339 20.16 15.50 -3.91
CA LEU A 339 21.55 16.00 -3.78
C LEU A 339 22.56 14.87 -3.55
N HIS A 340 22.13 13.75 -2.96
CA HIS A 340 22.95 12.57 -2.66
C HIS A 340 22.33 11.32 -3.29
N PRO A 341 22.35 11.21 -4.64
CA PRO A 341 21.72 10.08 -5.33
C PRO A 341 22.35 8.76 -4.88
N ALA A 342 21.50 7.76 -4.69
CA ALA A 342 21.98 6.44 -4.31
C ALA A 342 22.74 5.81 -5.48
N PRO A 343 23.91 5.17 -5.22
CA PRO A 343 24.70 4.55 -6.28
C PRO A 343 23.98 3.35 -6.89
N GLU A 344 23.21 2.62 -6.07
CA GLU A 344 22.52 1.39 -6.44
C GLU A 344 21.00 1.56 -6.47
N ALA A 345 20.37 0.84 -7.39
CA ALA A 345 18.92 0.86 -7.52
C ALA A 345 18.21 0.29 -6.27
N GLU A 346 18.78 -0.72 -5.61
CA GLU A 346 18.27 -1.29 -4.37
C GLU A 346 18.21 -0.24 -3.25
N THR A 347 19.29 0.53 -3.06
CA THR A 347 19.34 1.62 -2.08
C THR A 347 18.31 2.70 -2.40
N THR A 348 18.08 2.99 -3.70
CA THR A 348 17.03 3.91 -4.15
C THR A 348 15.65 3.43 -3.72
N LEU A 349 15.33 2.14 -3.95
CA LEU A 349 14.05 1.57 -3.53
C LEU A 349 13.92 1.51 -2.00
N ARG A 350 15.00 1.20 -1.30
CA ARG A 350 15.03 1.19 0.17
C ARG A 350 14.69 2.56 0.77
N ARG A 351 15.09 3.65 0.11
CA ARG A 351 14.75 5.02 0.51
C ARG A 351 13.27 5.36 0.32
N CYS A 352 12.52 4.63 -0.54
CA CYS A 352 11.09 4.83 -0.72
C CYS A 352 10.27 4.55 0.55
N ILE A 353 10.84 3.84 1.54
CA ILE A 353 10.20 3.68 2.85
C ILE A 353 10.05 5.02 3.59
N LEU A 354 10.92 5.99 3.36
CA LEU A 354 10.92 7.25 4.11
C LEU A 354 9.59 8.01 3.93
N PRO A 355 9.15 8.38 2.69
CA PRO A 355 7.90 9.09 2.53
C PRO A 355 6.69 8.27 2.97
N ILE A 356 6.65 6.97 2.66
CA ILE A 356 5.54 6.10 3.05
C ILE A 356 5.49 5.94 4.56
N GLY A 357 6.62 5.64 5.20
CA GLY A 357 6.71 5.46 6.65
C GLY A 357 6.41 6.75 7.42
N ILE A 358 6.89 7.92 6.95
CA ILE A 358 6.58 9.20 7.58
C ILE A 358 5.08 9.47 7.51
N VAL A 359 4.45 9.31 6.34
CA VAL A 359 2.99 9.45 6.20
C VAL A 359 2.26 8.53 7.17
N THR A 360 2.68 7.26 7.28
CA THR A 360 2.06 6.29 8.19
C THR A 360 2.20 6.68 9.65
N LEU A 361 3.42 7.02 10.08
CA LEU A 361 3.71 7.34 11.49
C LEU A 361 3.07 8.66 11.94
N PHE A 362 2.89 9.61 11.04
CA PHE A 362 2.29 10.91 11.30
C PHE A 362 0.88 11.05 10.71
N SER A 363 0.21 9.92 10.42
CA SER A 363 -1.15 9.97 9.87
C SER A 363 -2.17 10.45 10.89
N GLN A 364 -3.08 11.32 10.43
CA GLN A 364 -4.30 11.68 11.13
C GLN A 364 -5.51 10.86 10.66
N ASP A 365 -5.32 10.11 9.56
CA ASP A 365 -6.36 9.32 8.93
C ASP A 365 -5.70 8.10 8.28
N LEU A 366 -5.54 7.01 9.05
CA LEU A 366 -4.89 5.79 8.59
C LEU A 366 -5.91 4.67 8.42
N PHE A 367 -5.95 4.12 7.22
CA PHE A 367 -6.76 2.95 6.89
C PHE A 367 -5.89 1.75 6.51
N ALA A 368 -6.43 0.54 6.70
CA ALA A 368 -5.72 -0.70 6.45
C ALA A 368 -5.13 -0.78 5.03
N TRP A 369 -5.89 -0.38 4.01
CA TRP A 369 -5.47 -0.43 2.61
C TRP A 369 -4.31 0.51 2.26
N TYR A 370 -3.97 1.51 3.09
CA TYR A 370 -2.78 2.33 2.86
C TYR A 370 -1.49 1.52 2.99
N MET A 371 -1.52 0.43 3.76
CA MET A 371 -0.35 -0.45 3.90
C MET A 371 -0.07 -1.31 2.66
N LEU A 372 -0.99 -1.37 1.70
CA LEU A 372 -0.72 -1.95 0.39
C LEU A 372 0.45 -1.26 -0.34
N TRP A 373 0.70 0.01 -0.06
CA TRP A 373 1.79 0.78 -0.67
C TRP A 373 3.17 0.31 -0.20
N LEU A 374 3.22 -0.19 1.03
CA LEU A 374 4.43 -0.65 1.68
C LEU A 374 4.69 -2.15 1.45
N LEU A 375 3.62 -2.93 1.30
CA LEU A 375 3.69 -4.39 1.26
C LEU A 375 4.66 -4.95 0.20
N PRO A 376 4.76 -4.42 -1.04
CA PRO A 376 5.75 -4.90 -2.02
C PRO A 376 7.19 -4.66 -1.57
N LEU A 377 7.47 -3.56 -0.83
CA LEU A 377 8.81 -3.30 -0.28
C LEU A 377 9.18 -4.32 0.80
N THR A 378 8.21 -4.78 1.61
CA THR A 378 8.48 -5.84 2.58
C THR A 378 8.88 -7.15 1.89
N ALA A 379 8.28 -7.47 0.74
CA ALA A 379 8.66 -8.64 -0.05
C ALA A 379 10.11 -8.55 -0.58
N ILE A 380 10.59 -7.35 -0.88
CA ILE A 380 11.97 -7.12 -1.34
C ILE A 380 12.95 -7.17 -0.15
N PHE A 381 12.63 -6.49 0.95
CA PHE A 381 13.61 -6.14 1.98
C PHE A 381 13.52 -6.93 3.27
N LEU A 382 12.47 -7.72 3.51
CA LEU A 382 12.43 -8.64 4.65
C LEU A 382 13.59 -9.63 4.56
N GLN A 383 14.47 -9.65 5.54
CA GLN A 383 15.69 -10.45 5.52
C GLN A 383 15.57 -11.69 6.41
N PRO A 384 16.13 -12.84 6.01
CA PRO A 384 16.29 -13.99 6.88
C PRO A 384 17.30 -13.69 7.97
N SER A 385 17.06 -14.19 9.19
CA SER A 385 18.07 -14.18 10.26
C SER A 385 19.00 -15.41 10.17
N SER A 386 20.00 -15.46 11.05
CA SER A 386 20.82 -16.66 11.24
C SER A 386 20.10 -17.80 11.97
N ILE A 387 18.96 -17.50 12.62
CA ILE A 387 18.19 -18.49 13.38
C ILE A 387 17.36 -19.34 12.43
N LYS A 388 17.68 -20.63 12.37
CA LYS A 388 16.97 -21.62 11.55
C LYS A 388 16.31 -22.65 12.43
N LEU A 389 15.05 -22.94 12.19
CA LEU A 389 14.24 -23.94 12.85
C LEU A 389 13.79 -24.97 11.81
N LYS A 390 14.60 -26.01 11.55
CA LYS A 390 14.34 -27.02 10.49
C LYS A 390 14.07 -26.36 9.13
N MET A 391 12.80 -26.34 8.71
CA MET A 391 12.38 -25.75 7.43
C MET A 391 12.02 -24.27 7.51
N LEU A 392 12.09 -23.65 8.68
CA LEU A 392 11.76 -22.24 8.89
C LEU A 392 13.04 -21.44 9.13
N THR A 393 13.14 -20.28 8.51
CA THR A 393 14.12 -19.26 8.88
C THR A 393 13.37 -18.07 9.45
N LEU A 394 13.66 -17.75 10.69
CA LEU A 394 13.06 -16.55 11.29
C LEU A 394 13.53 -15.31 10.55
N PRO A 395 12.68 -14.29 10.40
CA PRO A 395 13.10 -13.03 9.83
C PRO A 395 14.06 -12.32 10.77
N LYS A 396 14.91 -11.47 10.20
CA LYS A 396 15.80 -10.61 10.98
C LYS A 396 14.97 -9.59 11.75
N MET A 397 15.32 -9.39 13.02
CA MET A 397 14.71 -8.35 13.86
C MET A 397 15.21 -6.97 13.44
N ASP A 398 14.69 -6.46 12.32
CA ASP A 398 15.00 -5.14 11.78
C ASP A 398 13.71 -4.36 11.43
N ALA A 399 13.87 -3.13 10.95
CA ALA A 399 12.73 -2.28 10.62
C ALA A 399 11.76 -2.93 9.62
N TRP A 400 12.25 -3.77 8.70
CA TRP A 400 11.39 -4.42 7.70
C TRP A 400 10.46 -5.47 8.30
N LEU A 401 10.91 -6.15 9.36
CA LEU A 401 10.02 -7.02 10.14
C LEU A 401 8.92 -6.20 10.83
N GLY A 402 9.27 -5.05 11.41
CA GLY A 402 8.29 -4.15 12.02
C GLY A 402 7.23 -3.71 11.03
N TRP A 403 7.62 -3.29 9.86
CA TRP A 403 6.71 -2.88 8.79
C TRP A 403 5.87 -4.02 8.24
N TRP A 404 6.44 -5.22 8.09
CA TRP A 404 5.70 -6.40 7.66
C TRP A 404 4.65 -6.82 8.69
N LEU A 405 4.99 -6.82 9.98
CA LEU A 405 4.03 -7.07 11.06
C LEU A 405 2.93 -6.02 11.07
N PHE A 406 3.27 -4.76 10.86
CA PHE A 406 2.30 -3.67 10.80
C PHE A 406 1.29 -3.85 9.65
N CYS A 407 1.73 -4.34 8.47
CA CYS A 407 0.82 -4.69 7.38
C CYS A 407 -0.22 -5.77 7.75
N GLY A 408 0.07 -6.59 8.76
CA GLY A 408 -0.92 -7.52 9.31
C GLY A 408 -1.78 -6.89 10.39
N LEU A 409 -1.15 -6.18 11.32
CA LEU A 409 -1.82 -5.65 12.51
C LEU A 409 -2.78 -4.50 12.20
N VAL A 410 -2.56 -3.76 11.11
CA VAL A 410 -3.41 -2.62 10.72
C VAL A 410 -4.90 -2.98 10.52
N ALA A 411 -5.22 -4.25 10.34
CA ALA A 411 -6.60 -4.74 10.29
C ALA A 411 -7.34 -4.66 11.64
N LEU A 412 -6.62 -4.48 12.77
CA LEU A 412 -7.25 -4.20 14.07
C LEU A 412 -8.11 -2.92 14.05
N SER A 413 -7.80 -1.99 13.15
CA SER A 413 -8.61 -0.79 12.97
C SER A 413 -10.08 -1.11 12.64
N TYR A 414 -10.40 -2.28 12.06
CA TYR A 414 -11.78 -2.70 11.80
C TYR A 414 -12.62 -2.94 13.05
N THR A 415 -12.00 -3.00 14.25
CA THR A 415 -12.74 -3.01 15.55
C THR A 415 -13.67 -1.80 15.72
N PHE A 416 -13.52 -0.73 14.91
CA PHE A 416 -14.44 0.39 14.92
C PHE A 416 -15.90 -0.01 14.60
N PHE A 417 -16.10 -1.11 13.84
CA PHE A 417 -17.43 -1.64 13.58
C PHE A 417 -18.08 -2.26 14.83
N ILE A 418 -17.27 -2.71 15.80
CA ILE A 418 -17.79 -3.23 17.07
C ILE A 418 -18.20 -2.09 17.98
N LYS A 419 -17.28 -1.17 18.24
CA LYS A 419 -17.48 -0.03 19.11
C LYS A 419 -16.47 1.08 18.81
N TRP A 420 -16.93 2.27 18.48
CA TRP A 420 -16.07 3.40 18.15
C TRP A 420 -14.97 3.68 19.18
N LYS A 421 -15.26 3.52 20.50
CA LYS A 421 -14.27 3.73 21.55
C LYS A 421 -13.14 2.68 21.59
N SER A 422 -13.36 1.48 21.05
CA SER A 422 -12.33 0.43 21.03
C SER A 422 -11.25 0.67 19.99
N VAL A 423 -11.51 1.49 18.98
CA VAL A 423 -10.56 1.90 17.94
C VAL A 423 -9.27 2.48 18.53
N ASN A 424 -9.36 3.33 19.54
CA ASN A 424 -8.16 3.95 20.14
C ASN A 424 -7.20 2.90 20.76
N LEU A 425 -7.73 1.85 21.37
CA LEU A 425 -6.90 0.76 21.90
C LEU A 425 -6.35 -0.10 20.76
N ALA A 426 -7.17 -0.43 19.79
CA ALA A 426 -6.76 -1.21 18.62
C ALA A 426 -5.60 -0.52 17.87
N ILE A 427 -5.69 0.79 17.62
CA ILE A 427 -4.62 1.58 16.98
C ILE A 427 -3.33 1.54 17.82
N GLN A 428 -3.41 1.64 19.13
CA GLN A 428 -2.22 1.54 19.98
C GLN A 428 -1.57 0.15 19.87
N VAL A 429 -2.38 -0.91 19.87
CA VAL A 429 -1.89 -2.29 19.77
C VAL A 429 -1.26 -2.55 18.40
N GLU A 430 -1.84 -2.07 17.31
CA GLU A 430 -1.28 -2.27 15.97
C GLU A 430 0.05 -1.54 15.76
N PHE A 431 0.24 -0.35 16.32
CA PHE A 431 1.49 0.42 16.20
C PHE A 431 2.59 -0.04 17.17
N LEU A 432 2.25 -0.63 18.31
CA LEU A 432 3.21 -0.97 19.37
C LEU A 432 4.38 -1.83 18.87
N PRO A 433 4.18 -2.96 18.16
CA PRO A 433 5.30 -3.76 17.68
C PRO A 433 6.20 -3.00 16.70
N LEU A 434 5.62 -2.17 15.84
CA LEU A 434 6.38 -1.32 14.92
C LEU A 434 7.28 -0.35 15.68
N TYR A 435 6.73 0.39 16.63
CA TYR A 435 7.49 1.37 17.41
C TYR A 435 8.60 0.70 18.23
N VAL A 436 8.31 -0.42 18.89
CA VAL A 436 9.32 -1.17 19.65
C VAL A 436 10.47 -1.61 18.75
N ILE A 437 10.17 -2.22 17.61
CA ILE A 437 11.20 -2.68 16.67
C ILE A 437 12.00 -1.51 16.09
N LEU A 438 11.35 -0.42 15.70
CA LEU A 438 12.05 0.78 15.19
C LEU A 438 12.96 1.39 16.27
N PHE A 439 12.47 1.51 17.51
CA PHE A 439 13.24 2.03 18.63
C PHE A 439 14.46 1.16 18.95
N VAL A 440 14.29 -0.15 19.06
CA VAL A 440 15.39 -1.10 19.31
C VAL A 440 16.44 -1.01 18.19
N ASN A 441 16.00 -0.96 16.92
CA ASN A 441 16.95 -0.81 15.80
C ASN A 441 17.70 0.53 15.83
N LEU A 442 17.03 1.60 16.23
CA LEU A 442 17.67 2.91 16.42
C LEU A 442 18.75 2.84 17.51
N MET A 443 18.41 2.26 18.67
CA MET A 443 19.34 2.12 19.78
C MET A 443 20.56 1.28 19.40
N ILE A 444 20.37 0.14 18.73
CA ILE A 444 21.47 -0.69 18.21
C ILE A 444 22.35 0.10 17.23
N SER A 445 21.76 0.88 16.36
CA SER A 445 22.49 1.68 15.38
C SER A 445 23.34 2.78 16.05
N LEU A 446 22.78 3.46 17.05
CA LEU A 446 23.47 4.49 17.83
C LEU A 446 24.61 3.88 18.66
N TRP A 447 24.37 2.74 19.31
CA TRP A 447 25.38 2.01 20.06
C TRP A 447 26.59 1.63 19.17
N LYS A 448 26.35 1.02 18.02
CA LYS A 448 27.40 0.67 17.07
C LYS A 448 28.22 1.88 16.60
N LYS A 449 27.58 3.03 16.36
CA LYS A 449 28.28 4.28 16.02
C LYS A 449 29.15 4.79 17.18
N PHE A 450 28.65 4.65 18.40
CA PHE A 450 29.39 5.02 19.61
C PHE A 450 30.63 4.13 19.80
N GLU A 451 30.49 2.80 19.69
CA GLU A 451 31.63 1.85 19.77
C GLU A 451 32.69 2.14 18.71
N LEU A 452 32.28 2.47 17.46
CA LEU A 452 33.22 2.81 16.39
C LEU A 452 34.01 4.08 16.70
N ARG A 453 33.42 5.03 17.43
CA ARG A 453 34.11 6.26 17.84
C ARG A 453 35.08 6.04 19.00
N LEU A 454 34.85 5.01 19.83
CA LEU A 454 35.72 4.69 20.97
C LEU A 454 36.90 3.77 20.62
N LYS A 455 36.89 3.13 19.43
CA LYS A 455 38.06 2.35 18.99
C LYS A 455 39.21 3.29 18.70
N PRO A 456 40.37 3.16 19.41
CA PRO A 456 41.53 4.01 19.15
C PRO A 456 41.99 3.81 17.69
N VAL A 457 42.29 4.92 17.03
CA VAL A 457 42.93 4.91 15.70
C VAL A 457 44.24 4.12 15.85
N SER A 458 44.28 2.89 15.34
CA SER A 458 45.52 2.14 15.29
C SER A 458 46.51 2.94 14.45
N ILE A 459 47.53 3.45 15.11
CA ILE A 459 48.68 4.11 14.47
C ILE A 459 49.23 3.07 13.48
N ARG A 460 49.07 3.33 12.18
CA ARG A 460 49.80 2.59 11.15
C ARG A 460 51.27 2.80 11.44
N GLN A 461 51.93 1.76 11.97
CA GLN A 461 53.40 1.72 11.94
C GLN A 461 53.78 1.73 10.46
N SER A 462 54.48 2.80 10.06
CA SER A 462 55.17 2.84 8.77
C SER A 462 56.18 1.70 8.70
N PRO A 463 56.23 0.88 7.66
CA PRO A 463 57.36 -0.02 7.47
C PRO A 463 58.59 0.82 7.14
N ASN A 464 59.64 0.65 7.97
CA ASN A 464 61.02 1.12 7.66
C ASN A 464 61.55 0.37 6.46
#